data_4b690c8cf2f783429279620e98e37bc4
#
_entry.id   4b690c8cf2f783429279620e98e37bc4
#
_cell.length_a   1.000
_cell.length_b   1.000
_cell.length_c   1.000
_cell.angle_alpha   90.00
_cell.angle_beta   90.00
_cell.angle_gamma   90.00
#
_symmetry.space_group_name_H-M   'P 1'
#
loop_
_entity.id
_entity.type
_entity.pdbx_description
1 polymer ?
#
loop_
_entity_poly.entity_id
_entity_poly.type
_entity_poly.pdbx_seq_one_letter_code
_entity_poly.pdbx_strand_id
1 'polypeptide(L)'
;MGIVYSKSDRTFTIQTKNTTYQMQIDAYGFLLHLYYGRKTDGVMDYLLTYADRGFSGNPQDAGNDRTYSLDVLPQEFPCRLTGDFRSPVLDLVNADGSFGCDLRYQGYEICDGKYNLKGLPAVYAAEEEAQTLIIYMKDQVTGLQVELLYGVLPEYDVITRSAKVINTEEDKIRLTKAQAACIDFVHGEFDIISFYGRHAMERNMQRTPAGHGAFVIGSRRGTSSHQYNPMMILAEKETTEDAGTCYGMSFVYSGGFKAEVEKDQFGQTRMQMGLQEEQFSYPLEKGEEFVIPEVMLTCSSQGLGKLSQNLQRCIRKNLCRGKYKEKVRPVLINSWEACYFDFTGEDIYHLAEQAKDLGIDMVVLDDGWFGSRNDDNSGLGDWKVNEEKLQGSLGDLISRINALGVKFGLWFEPEMVNEDSDLYREHPDWAIQIPGRKPVKGRNQLILDFSRKEVVNAVYEQMCQVLDQGNIEYVKWDMNRQLTDLGSEEFYGDRAGELYHRYVLGVYELQERLVTDFPDLLLENCSGGGARFDAGMLYYS
;
A
#
# COMPACT_ATOMS: atom_id res chain seq x y z
N MET A 1 -0.06 25.06 -14.88
CA MET A 1 0.25 23.86 -14.09
C MET A 1 -0.58 22.75 -14.66
N GLY A 2 -0.06 21.54 -14.74
CA GLY A 2 -0.78 20.43 -15.35
C GLY A 2 0.10 19.61 -16.26
N ILE A 3 -0.52 18.90 -17.20
CA ILE A 3 0.12 17.92 -18.07
C ILE A 3 0.11 18.48 -19.50
N VAL A 4 1.26 18.44 -20.16
CA VAL A 4 1.43 18.89 -21.56
C VAL A 4 2.24 17.83 -22.33
N TYR A 5 1.80 17.54 -23.56
CA TYR A 5 2.57 16.74 -24.53
C TYR A 5 3.07 17.63 -25.68
N SER A 6 4.38 17.68 -25.86
CA SER A 6 5.03 18.34 -27.00
C SER A 6 5.24 17.32 -28.13
N LYS A 7 4.55 17.54 -29.27
CA LYS A 7 4.71 16.66 -30.45
C LYS A 7 6.08 16.81 -31.12
N SER A 8 6.67 18.01 -31.08
CA SER A 8 7.98 18.26 -31.69
C SER A 8 9.08 17.48 -31.01
N ASP A 9 9.04 17.45 -29.68
CA ASP A 9 10.08 16.86 -28.84
C ASP A 9 9.70 15.45 -28.35
N ARG A 10 8.46 15.01 -28.61
CA ARG A 10 7.86 13.76 -28.14
C ARG A 10 7.94 13.63 -26.61
N THR A 11 7.75 14.76 -25.90
CA THR A 11 7.97 14.86 -24.45
C THR A 11 6.67 15.14 -23.71
N PHE A 12 6.42 14.38 -22.65
CA PHE A 12 5.42 14.67 -21.64
C PHE A 12 6.06 15.52 -20.55
N THR A 13 5.42 16.63 -20.20
CA THR A 13 5.81 17.48 -19.09
C THR A 13 4.65 17.57 -18.11
N ILE A 14 4.89 17.15 -16.88
CA ILE A 14 3.99 17.28 -15.75
C ILE A 14 4.52 18.39 -14.85
N GLN A 15 3.72 19.41 -14.60
CA GLN A 15 4.09 20.53 -13.73
C GLN A 15 3.16 20.61 -12.53
N THR A 16 3.74 20.58 -11.35
CA THR A 16 3.09 20.96 -10.09
C THR A 16 3.41 22.43 -9.75
N LYS A 17 3.11 22.84 -8.53
CA LYS A 17 3.40 24.19 -8.05
C LYS A 17 4.89 24.51 -8.10
N ASN A 18 5.73 23.59 -7.61
CA ASN A 18 7.17 23.80 -7.43
C ASN A 18 8.04 22.76 -8.17
N THR A 19 7.45 21.75 -8.82
CA THR A 19 8.21 20.67 -9.45
C THR A 19 7.84 20.46 -10.91
N THR A 20 8.75 19.86 -11.67
CA THR A 20 8.55 19.39 -13.04
C THR A 20 9.00 17.92 -13.11
N TYR A 21 8.19 17.11 -13.80
CA TYR A 21 8.48 15.73 -14.14
C TYR A 21 8.40 15.58 -15.66
N GLN A 22 9.42 15.02 -16.31
CA GLN A 22 9.47 14.90 -17.77
C GLN A 22 9.84 13.49 -18.22
N MET A 23 9.17 13.07 -19.30
CA MET A 23 9.40 11.80 -19.99
C MET A 23 9.45 12.04 -21.49
N GLN A 24 10.22 11.24 -22.20
CA GLN A 24 10.33 11.34 -23.66
C GLN A 24 10.10 9.96 -24.32
N ILE A 25 9.38 9.98 -25.41
CA ILE A 25 9.27 8.82 -26.31
C ILE A 25 10.44 8.92 -27.27
N ASP A 26 11.36 7.97 -27.24
CA ASP A 26 12.52 7.96 -28.10
C ASP A 26 12.20 7.56 -29.57
N ALA A 27 13.22 7.48 -30.40
CA ALA A 27 13.07 7.13 -31.82
C ALA A 27 12.51 5.71 -32.03
N TYR A 28 12.73 4.81 -31.06
CA TYR A 28 12.36 3.39 -31.14
C TYR A 28 11.07 3.06 -30.37
N GLY A 29 10.44 4.07 -29.73
CA GLY A 29 9.19 3.91 -28.99
C GLY A 29 9.37 3.51 -27.52
N PHE A 30 10.58 3.55 -26.99
CA PHE A 30 10.79 3.43 -25.56
C PHE A 30 10.41 4.71 -24.84
N LEU A 31 9.88 4.59 -23.64
CA LEU A 31 9.55 5.72 -22.77
C LEU A 31 10.71 5.95 -21.79
N LEU A 32 11.46 7.01 -22.02
CA LEU A 32 12.62 7.39 -21.21
C LEU A 32 12.22 8.40 -20.15
N HIS A 33 12.81 8.29 -18.96
CA HIS A 33 12.73 9.29 -17.92
C HIS A 33 13.73 10.41 -18.19
N LEU A 34 13.30 11.66 -18.23
CA LEU A 34 14.20 12.78 -18.45
C LEU A 34 14.60 13.50 -17.17
N TYR A 35 13.59 13.86 -16.36
CA TYR A 35 13.79 14.75 -15.23
C TYR A 35 12.69 14.65 -14.19
N TYR A 36 13.06 14.68 -12.94
CA TYR A 36 12.19 15.00 -11.82
C TYR A 36 12.93 15.92 -10.86
N GLY A 37 12.37 17.09 -10.56
CA GLY A 37 13.04 18.06 -9.70
C GLY A 37 12.34 19.41 -9.64
N ARG A 38 13.10 20.46 -9.35
CA ARG A 38 12.60 21.83 -9.32
C ARG A 38 11.88 22.20 -10.60
N LYS A 39 10.88 23.07 -10.48
CA LYS A 39 10.13 23.56 -11.63
C LYS A 39 11.05 24.17 -12.68
N THR A 40 10.89 23.74 -13.93
CA THR A 40 11.58 24.26 -15.11
C THR A 40 10.60 24.36 -16.27
N ASP A 41 10.83 25.32 -17.17
CA ASP A 41 10.05 25.49 -18.40
C ASP A 41 10.78 24.90 -19.62
N GLY A 42 12.03 24.47 -19.47
CA GLY A 42 12.82 23.85 -20.52
C GLY A 42 12.62 22.35 -20.63
N VAL A 43 12.86 21.80 -21.82
CA VAL A 43 12.98 20.36 -22.04
C VAL A 43 14.36 19.92 -21.58
N MET A 44 14.41 18.86 -20.79
CA MET A 44 15.63 18.37 -20.14
C MET A 44 16.27 17.17 -20.86
N ASP A 45 16.00 17.02 -22.15
CA ASP A 45 16.52 15.93 -22.99
C ASP A 45 18.05 15.91 -23.13
N TYR A 46 18.69 17.06 -22.92
CA TYR A 46 20.16 17.17 -22.86
C TYR A 46 20.79 16.38 -21.69
N LEU A 47 20.00 15.93 -20.72
CA LEU A 47 20.47 15.05 -19.64
C LEU A 47 20.68 13.62 -20.12
N LEU A 48 20.08 13.21 -21.24
CA LEU A 48 20.32 11.89 -21.82
C LEU A 48 21.75 11.82 -22.34
N THR A 49 22.48 10.81 -21.87
CA THR A 49 23.87 10.59 -22.28
C THR A 49 23.96 9.34 -23.14
N TYR A 50 24.46 9.52 -24.35
CA TYR A 50 24.74 8.45 -25.31
C TYR A 50 26.24 8.27 -25.40
N ALA A 51 26.77 7.19 -24.82
CA ALA A 51 28.19 6.92 -24.77
C ALA A 51 28.49 5.48 -25.19
N ASP A 52 29.65 5.23 -25.81
CA ASP A 52 30.10 3.85 -26.05
C ASP A 52 30.24 3.11 -24.71
N ARG A 53 29.48 2.05 -24.53
CA ARG A 53 29.38 1.23 -23.32
C ARG A 53 30.16 -0.07 -23.42
N GLY A 54 31.00 -0.21 -24.40
CA GLY A 54 31.77 -1.43 -24.62
C GLY A 54 30.90 -2.60 -25.07
N PHE A 55 30.58 -3.50 -24.14
CA PHE A 55 29.90 -4.77 -24.43
C PHE A 55 28.41 -4.80 -24.06
N SER A 56 27.82 -3.68 -23.60
CA SER A 56 26.36 -3.63 -23.38
C SER A 56 25.60 -3.82 -24.68
N GLY A 57 24.54 -4.62 -24.62
CA GLY A 57 23.66 -4.87 -25.77
C GLY A 57 22.87 -3.62 -26.17
N ASN A 58 22.42 -3.59 -27.41
CA ASN A 58 21.47 -2.62 -27.91
C ASN A 58 20.32 -3.32 -28.65
N PRO A 59 19.09 -2.75 -28.64
CA PRO A 59 18.00 -3.28 -29.43
C PRO A 59 18.34 -3.37 -30.91
N GLN A 60 17.78 -4.33 -31.60
CA GLN A 60 18.00 -4.51 -33.04
C GLN A 60 17.63 -3.25 -33.86
N ASP A 61 16.63 -2.49 -33.38
CA ASP A 61 16.19 -1.23 -34.01
C ASP A 61 17.30 -0.18 -34.09
N ALA A 62 18.23 -0.17 -33.13
CA ALA A 62 19.38 0.73 -33.11
C ALA A 62 20.48 0.34 -34.10
N GLY A 63 20.39 -0.83 -34.75
CA GLY A 63 21.34 -1.30 -35.72
C GLY A 63 22.77 -1.33 -35.20
N ASN A 64 23.68 -0.61 -35.88
CA ASN A 64 25.11 -0.54 -35.51
C ASN A 64 25.46 0.62 -34.54
N ASP A 65 24.47 1.33 -34.02
CA ASP A 65 24.71 2.42 -33.08
C ASP A 65 25.14 1.90 -31.71
N ARG A 66 26.43 1.90 -31.45
CA ARG A 66 27.02 1.47 -30.18
C ARG A 66 26.78 2.46 -29.04
N THR A 67 26.27 3.65 -29.32
CA THR A 67 25.96 4.64 -28.28
C THR A 67 24.56 4.46 -27.70
N TYR A 68 23.69 3.67 -28.35
CA TYR A 68 22.35 3.39 -27.87
C TYR A 68 22.30 2.10 -27.06
N SER A 69 21.87 2.16 -25.80
CA SER A 69 21.56 0.98 -24.96
C SER A 69 20.68 1.35 -23.80
N LEU A 70 19.71 0.51 -23.53
CA LEU A 70 18.84 0.63 -22.34
C LEU A 70 19.58 0.37 -21.03
N ASP A 71 20.79 -0.23 -21.07
CA ASP A 71 21.66 -0.41 -19.91
C ASP A 71 22.17 0.93 -19.31
N VAL A 72 22.14 2.00 -20.10
CA VAL A 72 22.59 3.34 -19.67
C VAL A 72 21.51 4.42 -19.78
N LEU A 73 20.48 4.18 -20.57
CA LEU A 73 19.41 5.15 -20.72
C LEU A 73 18.44 5.07 -19.54
N PRO A 74 18.01 6.21 -19.00
CA PRO A 74 17.03 6.25 -17.92
C PRO A 74 15.66 5.86 -18.48
N GLN A 75 14.98 4.92 -17.82
CA GLN A 75 13.70 4.40 -18.25
C GLN A 75 12.58 4.75 -17.28
N GLU A 76 11.40 4.94 -17.81
CA GLU A 76 10.20 5.23 -17.03
C GLU A 76 9.54 3.96 -16.47
N PHE A 77 9.57 2.88 -17.25
CA PHE A 77 8.98 1.59 -16.87
C PHE A 77 9.82 0.43 -17.44
N PRO A 78 11.03 0.21 -16.84
CA PRO A 78 11.94 -0.81 -17.34
C PRO A 78 11.40 -2.23 -17.15
N CYS A 79 11.50 -3.04 -18.19
CA CYS A 79 11.16 -4.46 -18.20
C CYS A 79 12.42 -5.31 -18.36
N ARG A 80 12.33 -6.58 -17.99
CA ARG A 80 13.42 -7.54 -18.16
C ARG A 80 13.66 -7.86 -19.65
N LEU A 81 14.89 -8.15 -20.02
CA LEU A 81 15.35 -8.64 -21.32
C LEU A 81 15.34 -7.62 -22.47
N THR A 82 15.21 -6.34 -22.18
CA THR A 82 15.36 -5.27 -23.17
C THR A 82 16.82 -4.76 -23.33
N GLY A 83 17.75 -5.36 -22.60
CA GLY A 83 19.16 -4.92 -22.56
C GLY A 83 19.49 -4.01 -21.36
N ASP A 84 18.53 -3.69 -20.52
CA ASP A 84 18.74 -3.10 -19.19
C ASP A 84 18.96 -4.23 -18.17
N PHE A 85 20.10 -4.20 -17.47
CA PHE A 85 20.46 -5.19 -16.45
C PHE A 85 20.19 -4.72 -15.03
N ARG A 86 19.76 -3.47 -14.85
CA ARG A 86 19.27 -2.95 -13.58
C ARG A 86 17.94 -3.61 -13.20
N SER A 87 17.57 -3.51 -11.94
CA SER A 87 16.32 -4.10 -11.44
C SER A 87 15.09 -3.61 -12.22
N PRO A 88 14.29 -4.50 -12.85
CA PRO A 88 13.10 -4.10 -13.60
C PRO A 88 11.94 -3.74 -12.67
N VAL A 89 10.93 -3.03 -13.18
CA VAL A 89 9.67 -2.77 -12.48
C VAL A 89 8.62 -3.85 -12.75
N LEU A 90 8.68 -4.45 -13.92
CA LEU A 90 7.80 -5.55 -14.32
C LEU A 90 8.63 -6.76 -14.72
N ASP A 91 8.26 -7.92 -14.19
CA ASP A 91 8.80 -9.20 -14.59
C ASP A 91 7.69 -10.23 -14.73
N LEU A 92 7.80 -11.10 -15.71
CA LEU A 92 6.77 -12.07 -16.01
C LEU A 92 7.34 -13.30 -16.71
N VAL A 93 6.56 -14.37 -16.70
CA VAL A 93 6.80 -15.58 -17.47
C VAL A 93 5.70 -15.68 -18.53
N ASN A 94 6.09 -15.73 -19.78
CA ASN A 94 5.21 -15.94 -20.92
C ASN A 94 4.72 -17.39 -20.98
N ALA A 95 3.71 -17.68 -21.80
CA ALA A 95 3.14 -19.02 -21.94
C ALA A 95 4.15 -20.07 -22.44
N ASP A 96 5.10 -19.67 -23.25
CA ASP A 96 6.18 -20.53 -23.77
C ASP A 96 7.33 -20.76 -22.76
N GLY A 97 7.23 -20.15 -21.57
CA GLY A 97 8.24 -20.20 -20.51
C GLY A 97 9.37 -19.18 -20.68
N SER A 98 9.35 -18.34 -21.70
CA SER A 98 10.28 -17.20 -21.80
C SER A 98 9.98 -16.12 -20.77
N PHE A 99 10.95 -15.23 -20.51
CA PHE A 99 10.84 -14.19 -19.49
C PHE A 99 10.81 -12.80 -20.13
N GLY A 100 10.14 -11.87 -19.43
CA GLY A 100 10.17 -10.45 -19.75
C GLY A 100 9.28 -10.04 -20.91
N CYS A 101 9.33 -8.76 -21.23
CA CYS A 101 8.54 -8.14 -22.31
C CYS A 101 9.27 -6.92 -22.90
N ASP A 102 8.92 -6.57 -24.14
CA ASP A 102 9.42 -5.40 -24.87
C ASP A 102 8.29 -4.40 -25.08
N LEU A 103 8.04 -3.55 -24.07
CA LEU A 103 6.96 -2.56 -24.10
C LEU A 103 7.34 -1.33 -24.94
N ARG A 104 6.51 -1.03 -25.93
CA ARG A 104 6.66 0.15 -26.80
C ARG A 104 5.42 1.04 -26.69
N TYR A 105 5.65 2.35 -26.71
CA TYR A 105 4.60 3.36 -26.70
C TYR A 105 3.59 3.17 -27.83
N GLN A 106 2.29 3.26 -27.48
CA GLN A 106 1.18 3.17 -28.43
C GLN A 106 0.36 4.47 -28.50
N GLY A 107 0.22 5.16 -27.37
CA GLY A 107 -0.62 6.34 -27.29
C GLY A 107 -0.71 6.89 -25.87
N TYR A 108 -1.49 7.94 -25.72
CA TYR A 108 -1.76 8.55 -24.40
C TYR A 108 -3.14 9.19 -24.35
N GLU A 109 -3.59 9.42 -23.12
CA GLU A 109 -4.78 10.20 -22.82
C GLU A 109 -4.49 11.14 -21.66
N ILE A 110 -5.08 12.35 -21.68
CA ILE A 110 -5.04 13.31 -20.56
C ILE A 110 -6.48 13.64 -20.21
N CYS A 111 -6.83 13.41 -18.94
CA CYS A 111 -8.16 13.63 -18.39
C CYS A 111 -8.11 14.58 -17.21
N ASP A 112 -9.17 15.33 -17.00
CA ASP A 112 -9.37 16.08 -15.76
C ASP A 112 -9.75 15.10 -14.63
N GLY A 113 -9.41 15.47 -13.39
CA GLY A 113 -9.60 14.61 -12.22
C GLY A 113 -8.50 13.57 -12.03
N LYS A 114 -8.66 12.82 -10.95
CA LYS A 114 -7.74 11.74 -10.54
C LYS A 114 -8.33 10.37 -10.88
N TYR A 115 -7.52 9.47 -11.46
CA TYR A 115 -7.93 8.09 -11.68
C TYR A 115 -8.27 7.36 -10.38
N ASN A 116 -9.14 6.37 -10.46
CA ASN A 116 -9.48 5.45 -9.37
C ASN A 116 -8.86 4.07 -9.61
N LEU A 117 -8.59 3.35 -8.51
CA LEU A 117 -8.14 1.96 -8.52
C LEU A 117 -9.21 1.09 -7.87
N LYS A 118 -9.89 0.28 -8.66
CA LYS A 118 -11.00 -0.56 -8.15
C LYS A 118 -10.50 -1.57 -7.09
N GLY A 119 -11.10 -1.53 -5.91
CA GLY A 119 -10.77 -2.45 -4.80
C GLY A 119 -9.47 -2.12 -4.05
N LEU A 120 -8.81 -1.02 -4.39
CA LEU A 120 -7.59 -0.56 -3.76
C LEU A 120 -7.76 0.88 -3.22
N PRO A 121 -7.14 1.21 -2.08
CA PRO A 121 -7.05 2.59 -1.65
C PRO A 121 -6.23 3.39 -2.67
N ALA A 122 -6.69 4.60 -2.94
CA ALA A 122 -6.02 5.52 -3.85
C ALA A 122 -6.28 6.97 -3.42
N VAL A 123 -5.34 7.84 -3.72
CA VAL A 123 -5.54 9.29 -3.61
C VAL A 123 -6.70 9.70 -4.52
N TYR A 124 -7.58 10.54 -4.03
CA TYR A 124 -8.74 11.09 -4.76
C TYR A 124 -8.69 12.61 -4.82
N ALA A 125 -9.31 13.19 -5.83
CA ALA A 125 -9.43 14.65 -5.98
C ALA A 125 -10.66 14.99 -6.81
N ALA A 126 -11.18 16.20 -6.66
CA ALA A 126 -12.17 16.75 -7.56
C ALA A 126 -11.58 16.99 -8.97
N GLU A 127 -12.43 17.09 -9.98
CA GLU A 127 -11.98 17.26 -11.38
C GLU A 127 -11.07 18.49 -11.56
N GLU A 128 -11.37 19.59 -10.88
CA GLU A 128 -10.59 20.82 -10.95
C GLU A 128 -9.29 20.82 -10.14
N GLU A 129 -9.12 19.87 -9.23
CA GLU A 129 -7.96 19.79 -8.32
C GLU A 129 -6.81 18.95 -8.88
N ALA A 130 -7.09 18.08 -9.86
CA ALA A 130 -6.12 17.12 -10.38
C ALA A 130 -6.28 16.90 -11.88
N GLN A 131 -5.25 16.30 -12.47
CA GLN A 131 -5.28 15.74 -13.83
C GLN A 131 -4.69 14.34 -13.83
N THR A 132 -5.14 13.51 -14.77
CA THR A 132 -4.61 12.16 -15.02
C THR A 132 -3.96 12.09 -16.40
N LEU A 133 -2.73 11.58 -16.46
CA LEU A 133 -2.12 11.11 -17.71
C LEU A 133 -2.14 9.58 -17.71
N ILE A 134 -2.60 9.01 -18.82
CA ILE A 134 -2.52 7.57 -19.10
C ILE A 134 -1.60 7.40 -20.30
N ILE A 135 -0.56 6.57 -20.18
CA ILE A 135 0.31 6.20 -21.31
C ILE A 135 0.10 4.72 -21.61
N TYR A 136 -0.25 4.43 -22.85
CA TYR A 136 -0.47 3.08 -23.33
C TYR A 136 0.81 2.50 -23.91
N MET A 137 1.23 1.36 -23.36
CA MET A 137 2.40 0.60 -23.81
C MET A 137 1.95 -0.79 -24.27
N LYS A 138 2.62 -1.37 -25.25
CA LYS A 138 2.30 -2.71 -25.73
C LYS A 138 3.57 -3.46 -26.17
N ASP A 139 3.64 -4.73 -25.80
CA ASP A 139 4.55 -5.69 -26.42
C ASP A 139 3.93 -6.23 -27.71
N GLN A 140 4.60 -6.03 -28.82
CA GLN A 140 4.07 -6.39 -30.14
C GLN A 140 4.09 -7.90 -30.43
N VAL A 141 4.87 -8.66 -29.67
CA VAL A 141 5.01 -10.12 -29.85
C VAL A 141 4.01 -10.87 -28.98
N THR A 142 3.95 -10.52 -27.69
CA THR A 142 3.11 -11.21 -26.70
C THR A 142 1.74 -10.58 -26.53
N GLY A 143 1.48 -9.43 -27.18
CA GLY A 143 0.21 -8.71 -27.04
C GLY A 143 -0.03 -8.09 -25.66
N LEU A 144 0.88 -8.26 -24.71
CA LEU A 144 0.77 -7.66 -23.38
C LEU A 144 0.60 -6.15 -23.47
N GLN A 145 -0.41 -5.62 -22.78
CA GLN A 145 -0.62 -4.17 -22.67
C GLN A 145 -0.36 -3.69 -21.24
N VAL A 146 0.18 -2.48 -21.13
CA VAL A 146 0.37 -1.80 -19.86
C VAL A 146 -0.15 -0.37 -19.99
N GLU A 147 -1.03 0.03 -19.07
CA GLU A 147 -1.46 1.41 -18.89
C GLU A 147 -0.67 2.01 -17.73
N LEU A 148 0.17 2.99 -18.00
CA LEU A 148 0.87 3.76 -16.96
C LEU A 148 0.00 4.92 -16.52
N LEU A 149 -0.32 5.00 -15.24
CA LEU A 149 -1.23 5.97 -14.67
C LEU A 149 -0.44 7.00 -13.84
N TYR A 150 -0.62 8.28 -14.17
CA TYR A 150 -0.04 9.41 -13.44
C TYR A 150 -1.17 10.33 -12.98
N GLY A 151 -1.42 10.39 -11.68
CA GLY A 151 -2.33 11.37 -11.10
C GLY A 151 -1.55 12.57 -10.58
N VAL A 152 -1.91 13.76 -11.00
CA VAL A 152 -1.16 14.98 -10.69
C VAL A 152 -1.98 15.85 -9.78
N LEU A 153 -1.47 16.13 -8.57
CA LEU A 153 -2.06 17.03 -7.59
C LEU A 153 -1.14 18.26 -7.42
N PRO A 154 -1.32 19.28 -8.26
CA PRO A 154 -0.35 20.37 -8.37
C PRO A 154 -0.14 21.16 -7.07
N GLU A 155 -1.18 21.37 -6.28
CA GLU A 155 -1.13 22.20 -5.05
C GLU A 155 -0.25 21.58 -3.96
N TYR A 156 -0.13 20.23 -3.96
CA TYR A 156 0.64 19.49 -2.96
C TYR A 156 2.05 19.10 -3.42
N ASP A 157 2.43 19.39 -4.66
CA ASP A 157 3.65 18.86 -5.28
C ASP A 157 3.70 17.31 -5.22
N VAL A 158 2.56 16.66 -5.45
CA VAL A 158 2.42 15.19 -5.44
C VAL A 158 2.02 14.70 -6.82
N ILE A 159 2.69 13.64 -7.25
CA ILE A 159 2.34 12.83 -8.43
C ILE A 159 2.10 11.42 -7.94
N THR A 160 0.97 10.82 -8.30
CA THR A 160 0.71 9.42 -7.99
C THR A 160 1.02 8.55 -9.20
N ARG A 161 1.55 7.36 -8.94
CA ARG A 161 1.94 6.38 -9.95
C ARG A 161 1.27 5.04 -9.66
N SER A 162 0.68 4.48 -10.69
CA SER A 162 0.17 3.11 -10.73
C SER A 162 0.32 2.57 -12.14
N ALA A 163 0.07 1.29 -12.35
CA ALA A 163 -0.04 0.71 -13.68
C ALA A 163 -1.08 -0.41 -13.70
N LYS A 164 -1.68 -0.63 -14.87
CA LYS A 164 -2.49 -1.82 -15.14
C LYS A 164 -1.76 -2.67 -16.16
N VAL A 165 -1.64 -3.95 -15.87
CA VAL A 165 -1.08 -4.96 -16.76
C VAL A 165 -2.23 -5.81 -17.29
N ILE A 166 -2.40 -5.87 -18.61
CA ILE A 166 -3.56 -6.47 -19.26
C ILE A 166 -3.07 -7.54 -20.24
N ASN A 167 -3.55 -8.78 -20.07
CA ASN A 167 -3.32 -9.83 -21.04
C ASN A 167 -4.41 -9.78 -22.12
N THR A 168 -4.03 -9.46 -23.36
CA THR A 168 -4.99 -9.37 -24.48
C THR A 168 -5.03 -10.61 -25.37
N GLU A 169 -4.11 -11.56 -25.18
CA GLU A 169 -3.97 -12.75 -26.01
C GLU A 169 -4.53 -14.01 -25.34
N GLU A 170 -4.69 -15.08 -26.11
CA GLU A 170 -5.25 -16.36 -25.62
C GLU A 170 -4.34 -17.05 -24.60
N ASP A 171 -3.05 -16.85 -24.73
CA ASP A 171 -2.06 -17.52 -23.91
C ASP A 171 -1.93 -16.88 -22.54
N LYS A 172 -1.96 -17.68 -21.49
CA LYS A 172 -1.80 -17.26 -20.11
C LYS A 172 -0.39 -16.76 -19.84
N ILE A 173 -0.27 -15.58 -19.24
CA ILE A 173 0.98 -15.06 -18.71
C ILE A 173 0.98 -15.11 -17.18
N ARG A 174 2.15 -14.98 -16.56
CA ARG A 174 2.27 -14.95 -15.11
C ARG A 174 3.20 -13.85 -14.66
N LEU A 175 2.66 -12.89 -13.91
CA LEU A 175 3.45 -11.82 -13.31
C LEU A 175 4.25 -12.36 -12.13
N THR A 176 5.53 -12.02 -12.04
CA THR A 176 6.44 -12.39 -10.95
C THR A 176 7.01 -11.19 -10.21
N LYS A 177 6.89 -9.99 -10.79
CA LYS A 177 7.24 -8.71 -10.17
C LYS A 177 6.34 -7.61 -10.71
N ALA A 178 5.88 -6.72 -9.82
CA ALA A 178 5.03 -5.58 -10.18
C ALA A 178 5.33 -4.39 -9.25
N GLN A 179 6.17 -3.45 -9.74
CA GLN A 179 6.46 -2.20 -9.06
C GLN A 179 5.61 -1.09 -9.66
N ALA A 180 5.14 -0.15 -8.84
CA ALA A 180 4.26 0.93 -9.26
C ALA A 180 5.03 2.14 -9.81
N ALA A 181 6.20 2.40 -9.25
CA ALA A 181 7.00 3.58 -9.58
C ALA A 181 8.47 3.24 -9.74
N CYS A 182 9.09 3.90 -10.71
CA CYS A 182 10.53 3.92 -10.95
C CYS A 182 10.95 5.34 -11.31
N ILE A 183 12.10 5.77 -10.81
CA ILE A 183 12.77 7.00 -11.22
C ILE A 183 14.25 6.70 -11.40
N ASP A 184 14.78 7.00 -12.57
CA ASP A 184 16.20 6.89 -12.90
C ASP A 184 16.86 8.27 -12.83
N PHE A 185 17.76 8.46 -11.87
CA PHE A 185 18.57 9.66 -11.74
C PHE A 185 19.92 9.44 -12.45
N VAL A 186 20.13 10.13 -13.56
CA VAL A 186 21.37 10.03 -14.34
C VAL A 186 22.56 10.70 -13.65
N HIS A 187 22.30 11.64 -12.73
CA HIS A 187 23.30 12.36 -11.95
C HIS A 187 22.83 12.53 -10.52
N GLY A 188 23.77 12.69 -9.60
CA GLY A 188 23.53 12.99 -8.20
C GLY A 188 24.22 12.02 -7.25
N GLU A 189 24.56 12.53 -6.08
CA GLU A 189 25.05 11.76 -4.95
C GLU A 189 24.02 11.82 -3.83
N PHE A 190 23.48 10.67 -3.48
CA PHE A 190 22.33 10.58 -2.58
C PHE A 190 22.64 9.82 -1.30
N ASP A 191 21.91 10.17 -0.25
CA ASP A 191 21.65 9.35 0.90
C ASP A 191 20.24 8.76 0.79
N ILE A 192 20.08 7.54 1.28
CA ILE A 192 18.81 6.83 1.38
C ILE A 192 18.29 7.00 2.79
N ILE A 193 17.05 7.48 2.93
CA ILE A 193 16.37 7.56 4.23
C ILE A 193 15.24 6.54 4.23
N SER A 194 15.24 5.67 5.24
CA SER A 194 14.24 4.65 5.48
C SER A 194 13.82 4.61 6.95
N PHE A 195 12.69 3.95 7.24
CA PHE A 195 12.10 3.90 8.57
C PHE A 195 11.98 2.44 9.00
N TYR A 196 12.77 2.04 9.99
CA TYR A 196 12.82 0.69 10.52
C TYR A 196 12.31 0.63 11.96
N GLY A 197 12.08 -0.58 12.49
CA GLY A 197 11.71 -0.71 13.89
C GLY A 197 11.27 -2.11 14.29
N ARG A 198 10.54 -2.14 15.40
CA ARG A 198 9.91 -3.31 15.98
C ARG A 198 8.71 -2.86 16.81
N HIS A 199 7.91 -3.79 17.30
CA HIS A 199 6.84 -3.49 18.23
C HIS A 199 7.29 -2.54 19.36
N ALA A 200 6.51 -1.50 19.59
CA ALA A 200 6.75 -0.40 20.53
C ALA A 200 8.03 0.44 20.27
N MET A 201 8.65 0.27 19.11
CA MET A 201 9.79 1.08 18.64
C MET A 201 9.77 1.17 17.11
N GLU A 202 8.65 1.56 16.54
CA GLU A 202 8.44 1.68 15.10
C GLU A 202 9.03 2.99 14.57
N ARG A 203 9.33 3.02 13.27
CA ARG A 203 9.69 4.19 12.46
C ARG A 203 10.90 4.97 12.95
N ASN A 204 11.93 4.25 13.40
CA ASN A 204 13.23 4.88 13.61
C ASN A 204 13.80 5.28 12.25
N MET A 205 14.19 6.52 12.10
CA MET A 205 14.80 7.01 10.87
C MET A 205 16.24 6.53 10.75
N GLN A 206 16.57 5.97 9.59
CA GLN A 206 17.93 5.61 9.19
C GLN A 206 18.31 6.38 7.94
N ARG A 207 19.50 6.97 7.91
CA ARG A 207 20.09 7.62 6.74
C ARG A 207 21.40 6.93 6.38
N THR A 208 21.49 6.44 5.13
CA THR A 208 22.61 5.63 4.64
C THR A 208 23.04 6.14 3.27
N PRO A 209 24.34 6.35 3.00
CA PRO A 209 24.82 6.72 1.67
C PRO A 209 24.43 5.69 0.60
N ALA A 210 23.98 6.14 -0.57
CA ALA A 210 23.74 5.29 -1.72
C ALA A 210 25.10 4.88 -2.34
N GLY A 211 25.50 3.62 -2.11
CA GLY A 211 26.67 3.00 -2.72
C GLY A 211 26.33 2.17 -3.95
N HIS A 212 27.35 1.73 -4.71
CA HIS A 212 27.15 0.80 -5.82
C HIS A 212 26.52 -0.51 -5.34
N GLY A 213 25.59 -1.04 -6.14
CA GLY A 213 24.72 -2.16 -5.79
C GLY A 213 23.36 -1.70 -5.30
N ALA A 214 22.60 -2.58 -4.66
CA ALA A 214 21.23 -2.33 -4.26
C ALA A 214 21.06 -2.22 -2.74
N PHE A 215 20.37 -1.17 -2.29
CA PHE A 215 19.79 -1.06 -0.95
C PHE A 215 18.30 -1.39 -1.03
N VAL A 216 17.86 -2.35 -0.24
CA VAL A 216 16.48 -2.86 -0.28
C VAL A 216 15.87 -2.85 1.10
N ILE A 217 14.65 -2.31 1.20
CA ILE A 217 13.76 -2.53 2.35
C ILE A 217 12.45 -3.16 1.85
N GLY A 218 11.74 -3.83 2.73
CA GLY A 218 10.46 -4.42 2.38
C GLY A 218 9.90 -5.31 3.47
N SER A 219 8.68 -5.78 3.24
CA SER A 219 8.02 -6.74 4.11
C SER A 219 7.63 -8.00 3.34
N ARG A 220 8.02 -9.16 3.90
CA ARG A 220 7.62 -10.51 3.46
C ARG A 220 6.57 -11.12 4.38
N ARG A 221 5.91 -10.28 5.19
CA ARG A 221 5.01 -10.70 6.28
C ARG A 221 3.54 -10.69 5.88
N GLY A 222 3.25 -10.45 4.60
CA GLY A 222 1.89 -10.27 4.09
C GLY A 222 1.25 -8.93 4.47
N THR A 223 1.92 -8.14 5.31
CA THR A 223 1.53 -6.80 5.75
C THR A 223 2.70 -5.84 5.67
N SER A 224 2.47 -4.53 5.78
CA SER A 224 3.52 -3.51 5.78
C SER A 224 4.54 -3.66 6.91
N SER A 225 4.13 -4.04 8.12
CA SER A 225 4.94 -4.47 9.27
C SER A 225 5.58 -3.38 10.14
N HIS A 226 5.96 -3.79 11.38
CA HIS A 226 6.73 -2.93 12.31
C HIS A 226 8.17 -2.69 11.81
N GLN A 227 8.73 -3.65 11.06
CA GLN A 227 10.16 -3.70 10.76
C GLN A 227 10.55 -2.64 9.74
N TYR A 228 9.71 -2.38 8.76
CA TYR A 228 9.90 -1.33 7.77
C TYR A 228 8.57 -0.69 7.40
N ASN A 229 8.58 0.64 7.31
CA ASN A 229 7.43 1.38 6.79
C ASN A 229 7.54 1.52 5.26
N PRO A 230 6.44 1.42 4.50
CA PRO A 230 6.44 1.50 3.03
C PRO A 230 6.66 2.95 2.54
N MET A 231 7.74 3.54 2.97
CA MET A 231 8.22 4.86 2.58
C MET A 231 9.74 4.87 2.45
N MET A 232 10.24 5.52 1.41
CA MET A 232 11.67 5.73 1.18
C MET A 232 11.92 7.12 0.62
N ILE A 233 13.04 7.73 1.01
CA ILE A 233 13.45 9.05 0.52
C ILE A 233 14.88 8.96 0.00
N LEU A 234 15.13 9.52 -1.18
CA LEU A 234 16.46 9.90 -1.64
C LEU A 234 16.70 11.37 -1.31
N ALA A 235 17.80 11.68 -0.66
CA ALA A 235 18.18 13.04 -0.30
C ALA A 235 19.59 13.34 -0.80
N GLU A 236 19.82 14.49 -1.39
CA GLU A 236 21.19 14.97 -1.63
C GLU A 236 21.94 15.02 -0.30
N LYS A 237 23.26 14.80 -0.31
CA LYS A 237 24.08 14.64 0.91
C LYS A 237 23.92 15.78 1.92
N GLU A 238 23.80 16.99 1.43
CA GLU A 238 23.69 18.20 2.28
C GLU A 238 22.24 18.54 2.67
N THR A 239 21.27 17.66 2.34
CA THR A 239 19.86 17.91 2.68
C THR A 239 19.62 17.79 4.17
N THR A 240 18.97 18.81 4.73
CA THR A 240 18.51 18.91 6.12
C THR A 240 16.98 18.98 6.19
N GLU A 241 16.42 19.26 7.37
CA GLU A 241 14.99 19.52 7.52
C GLU A 241 14.53 20.74 6.70
N ASP A 242 15.35 21.80 6.62
CA ASP A 242 14.96 23.12 6.09
C ASP A 242 15.61 23.46 4.74
N ALA A 243 16.52 22.65 4.23
CA ALA A 243 17.27 22.94 3.01
C ALA A 243 17.69 21.67 2.27
N GLY A 244 17.95 21.81 0.96
CA GLY A 244 18.44 20.74 0.09
C GLY A 244 17.33 20.05 -0.69
N THR A 245 17.72 19.19 -1.63
CA THR A 245 16.80 18.49 -2.52
C THR A 245 16.57 17.05 -2.02
N CYS A 246 15.33 16.62 -2.03
CA CYS A 246 14.96 15.25 -1.68
C CYS A 246 13.72 14.78 -2.46
N TYR A 247 13.63 13.46 -2.65
CA TYR A 247 12.61 12.77 -3.41
C TYR A 247 12.01 11.66 -2.56
N GLY A 248 10.69 11.66 -2.37
CA GLY A 248 10.01 10.68 -1.54
C GLY A 248 9.07 9.79 -2.34
N MET A 249 9.04 8.50 -1.99
CA MET A 249 8.05 7.52 -2.41
C MET A 249 7.31 7.00 -1.19
N SER A 250 5.97 7.02 -1.22
CA SER A 250 5.10 6.44 -0.18
C SER A 250 4.07 5.53 -0.84
N PHE A 251 4.04 4.26 -0.44
CA PHE A 251 3.18 3.26 -1.04
C PHE A 251 1.79 3.25 -0.40
N VAL A 252 0.74 3.35 -1.20
CA VAL A 252 -0.66 3.32 -0.75
C VAL A 252 -1.14 1.87 -0.75
N TYR A 253 -0.52 1.06 0.10
CA TYR A 253 -0.80 -0.37 0.20
C TYR A 253 -0.35 -0.92 1.55
N SER A 254 -1.14 -1.84 2.12
CA SER A 254 -0.94 -2.39 3.47
C SER A 254 -0.40 -3.83 3.48
N GLY A 255 -0.17 -4.41 2.31
CA GLY A 255 0.42 -5.73 2.15
C GLY A 255 1.95 -5.72 2.11
N GLY A 256 2.51 -6.86 1.69
CA GLY A 256 3.95 -6.97 1.45
C GLY A 256 4.42 -6.00 0.37
N PHE A 257 5.49 -5.29 0.64
CA PHE A 257 6.07 -4.29 -0.26
C PHE A 257 7.58 -4.47 -0.42
N LYS A 258 8.11 -3.90 -1.50
CA LYS A 258 9.55 -3.73 -1.71
C LYS A 258 9.83 -2.30 -2.16
N ALA A 259 10.84 -1.68 -1.58
CA ALA A 259 11.43 -0.44 -2.05
C ALA A 259 12.94 -0.66 -2.23
N GLU A 260 13.47 -0.21 -3.35
CA GLU A 260 14.83 -0.48 -3.78
C GLU A 260 15.48 0.79 -4.33
N VAL A 261 16.74 1.00 -3.96
CA VAL A 261 17.64 1.98 -4.58
C VAL A 261 18.85 1.24 -5.08
N GLU A 262 19.05 1.25 -6.39
CA GLU A 262 20.21 0.63 -7.06
C GLU A 262 21.08 1.70 -7.67
N LYS A 263 22.39 1.71 -7.35
CA LYS A 263 23.41 2.52 -8.02
C LYS A 263 24.22 1.64 -8.93
N ASP A 264 24.15 1.92 -10.23
CA ASP A 264 24.78 1.12 -11.28
C ASP A 264 26.28 1.42 -11.46
N GLN A 265 26.91 0.72 -12.40
CA GLN A 265 28.34 0.86 -12.76
C GLN A 265 28.70 2.23 -13.33
N PHE A 266 27.75 3.00 -13.83
CA PHE A 266 27.93 4.34 -14.38
C PHE A 266 27.65 5.44 -13.35
N GLY A 267 27.27 5.07 -12.12
CA GLY A 267 26.94 6.00 -11.05
C GLY A 267 25.53 6.55 -11.12
N GLN A 268 24.69 6.02 -11.99
CA GLN A 268 23.26 6.37 -12.05
C GLN A 268 22.51 5.68 -10.91
N THR A 269 21.45 6.31 -10.44
CA THR A 269 20.68 5.79 -9.31
C THR A 269 19.23 5.53 -9.74
N ARG A 270 18.77 4.28 -9.63
CA ARG A 270 17.38 3.87 -9.82
C ARG A 270 16.69 3.74 -8.48
N MET A 271 15.56 4.42 -8.30
CA MET A 271 14.69 4.28 -7.14
C MET A 271 13.35 3.69 -7.57
N GLN A 272 12.90 2.60 -6.93
CA GLN A 272 11.63 1.96 -7.25
C GLN A 272 10.88 1.47 -6.01
N MET A 273 9.54 1.36 -6.13
CA MET A 273 8.67 0.90 -5.06
C MET A 273 7.42 0.22 -5.62
N GLY A 274 7.01 -0.86 -4.96
CA GLY A 274 5.77 -1.57 -5.27
C GLY A 274 5.60 -2.85 -4.46
N LEU A 275 4.97 -3.86 -5.05
CA LEU A 275 4.69 -5.12 -4.37
C LEU A 275 5.96 -5.92 -4.07
N GLN A 276 5.92 -6.67 -2.95
CA GLN A 276 6.92 -7.68 -2.64
C GLN A 276 6.88 -8.80 -3.67
N GLU A 277 8.02 -9.07 -4.30
CA GLU A 277 8.12 -10.08 -5.37
C GLU A 277 8.30 -11.51 -4.84
N GLU A 278 8.83 -11.68 -3.64
CA GLU A 278 8.98 -13.01 -3.05
C GLU A 278 7.60 -13.63 -2.79
N GLN A 279 7.39 -14.82 -3.31
CA GLN A 279 6.12 -15.55 -3.23
C GLN A 279 4.97 -14.90 -4.05
N PHE A 280 5.25 -13.85 -4.82
CA PHE A 280 4.30 -13.27 -5.74
C PHE A 280 4.35 -13.99 -7.09
N SER A 281 3.23 -14.52 -7.51
CA SER A 281 3.04 -15.17 -8.81
C SER A 281 1.58 -15.03 -9.18
N TYR A 282 1.27 -14.14 -10.12
CA TYR A 282 -0.10 -13.80 -10.46
C TYR A 282 -0.39 -14.17 -11.93
N PRO A 283 -1.15 -15.25 -12.17
CA PRO A 283 -1.54 -15.62 -13.53
C PRO A 283 -2.59 -14.64 -14.06
N LEU A 284 -2.48 -14.30 -15.34
CA LEU A 284 -3.47 -13.53 -16.09
C LEU A 284 -3.92 -14.33 -17.30
N GLU A 285 -5.18 -14.72 -17.31
CA GLU A 285 -5.86 -15.27 -18.48
C GLU A 285 -6.22 -14.15 -19.46
N LYS A 286 -6.67 -14.50 -20.68
CA LYS A 286 -7.11 -13.52 -21.66
C LYS A 286 -8.17 -12.58 -21.13
N GLY A 287 -7.95 -11.29 -21.32
CA GLY A 287 -8.86 -10.22 -20.89
C GLY A 287 -8.78 -9.88 -19.42
N GLU A 288 -7.96 -10.59 -18.64
CA GLU A 288 -7.73 -10.23 -17.23
C GLU A 288 -6.72 -9.10 -17.10
N GLU A 289 -6.92 -8.31 -16.06
CA GLU A 289 -6.02 -7.20 -15.69
C GLU A 289 -5.49 -7.37 -14.27
N PHE A 290 -4.27 -6.92 -14.06
CA PHE A 290 -3.68 -6.73 -12.72
C PHE A 290 -3.42 -5.25 -12.50
N VAL A 291 -4.02 -4.71 -11.43
CA VAL A 291 -3.85 -3.30 -11.04
C VAL A 291 -2.78 -3.22 -9.95
N ILE A 292 -1.69 -2.53 -10.23
CA ILE A 292 -0.61 -2.32 -9.27
C ILE A 292 -1.03 -1.21 -8.29
N PRO A 293 -0.95 -1.43 -6.95
CA PRO A 293 -1.29 -0.39 -5.98
C PRO A 293 -0.47 0.88 -6.17
N GLU A 294 -1.03 2.01 -5.76
CA GLU A 294 -0.50 3.35 -6.03
C GLU A 294 0.71 3.71 -5.16
N VAL A 295 1.67 4.42 -5.75
CA VAL A 295 2.75 5.12 -5.03
C VAL A 295 2.56 6.63 -5.16
N MET A 296 2.65 7.35 -4.06
CA MET A 296 2.73 8.81 -4.04
C MET A 296 4.18 9.25 -4.16
N LEU A 297 4.48 10.08 -5.16
CA LEU A 297 5.78 10.72 -5.38
C LEU A 297 5.72 12.19 -4.97
N THR A 298 6.75 12.67 -4.30
CA THR A 298 6.94 14.11 -4.04
C THR A 298 8.41 14.48 -4.10
N CYS A 299 8.68 15.68 -4.55
CA CYS A 299 10.02 16.28 -4.56
C CYS A 299 10.00 17.60 -3.80
N SER A 300 11.03 17.85 -3.02
CA SER A 300 11.25 19.13 -2.34
C SER A 300 12.66 19.62 -2.57
N SER A 301 12.82 20.90 -2.82
CA SER A 301 14.11 21.59 -2.81
C SER A 301 14.30 22.46 -1.55
N GLN A 302 13.40 22.28 -0.56
CA GLN A 302 13.38 23.01 0.70
C GLN A 302 13.47 22.05 1.89
N GLY A 303 14.22 20.95 1.73
CA GLY A 303 14.50 20.00 2.77
C GLY A 303 13.38 18.98 3.06
N LEU A 304 13.65 18.14 4.04
CA LEU A 304 12.79 17.01 4.44
C LEU A 304 11.47 17.48 5.06
N GLY A 305 11.49 18.59 5.82
CA GLY A 305 10.30 19.17 6.43
C GLY A 305 9.24 19.55 5.39
N LYS A 306 9.66 20.15 4.26
CA LYS A 306 8.74 20.48 3.17
C LYS A 306 8.22 19.24 2.44
N LEU A 307 9.07 18.25 2.21
CA LEU A 307 8.66 16.95 1.63
C LEU A 307 7.59 16.28 2.51
N SER A 308 7.83 16.24 3.82
CA SER A 308 6.87 15.70 4.80
C SER A 308 5.54 16.45 4.76
N GLN A 309 5.57 17.79 4.73
CA GLN A 309 4.35 18.60 4.64
C GLN A 309 3.56 18.36 3.36
N ASN A 310 4.22 18.15 2.21
CA ASN A 310 3.56 17.83 0.95
C ASN A 310 2.74 16.55 1.09
N LEU A 311 3.35 15.47 1.59
CA LEU A 311 2.67 14.19 1.80
C LEU A 311 1.56 14.30 2.85
N GLN A 312 1.82 14.90 4.00
CA GLN A 312 0.83 15.04 5.08
C GLN A 312 -0.41 15.81 4.64
N ARG A 313 -0.24 16.89 3.89
CA ARG A 313 -1.37 17.68 3.36
C ARG A 313 -2.16 16.87 2.33
N CYS A 314 -1.48 16.18 1.42
CA CYS A 314 -2.12 15.33 0.42
C CYS A 314 -2.87 14.17 1.10
N ILE A 315 -2.24 13.46 2.03
CA ILE A 315 -2.87 12.36 2.77
C ILE A 315 -4.11 12.86 3.51
N ARG A 316 -3.99 13.94 4.27
CA ARG A 316 -5.12 14.49 5.03
C ARG A 316 -6.27 14.93 4.12
N LYS A 317 -6.01 15.56 2.98
CA LYS A 317 -7.04 16.15 2.13
C LYS A 317 -7.58 15.20 1.06
N ASN A 318 -6.73 14.33 0.55
CA ASN A 318 -6.99 13.57 -0.67
C ASN A 318 -6.82 12.04 -0.49
N LEU A 319 -6.58 11.56 0.73
CA LEU A 319 -6.53 10.12 1.02
C LEU A 319 -7.47 9.76 2.19
N CYS A 320 -7.32 10.39 3.35
CA CYS A 320 -8.21 10.16 4.50
C CYS A 320 -9.66 10.52 4.16
N ARG A 321 -10.61 9.68 4.61
CA ARG A 321 -12.05 9.82 4.36
C ARG A 321 -12.84 9.97 5.66
N GLY A 322 -14.15 10.07 5.55
CA GLY A 322 -15.08 10.11 6.68
C GLY A 322 -15.09 11.43 7.43
N LYS A 323 -15.97 11.52 8.42
CA LYS A 323 -16.20 12.76 9.18
C LYS A 323 -15.02 13.20 10.04
N TYR A 324 -14.17 12.25 10.45
CA TYR A 324 -13.01 12.54 11.32
C TYR A 324 -11.79 13.06 10.54
N LYS A 325 -11.85 13.13 9.22
CA LYS A 325 -10.86 13.83 8.39
C LYS A 325 -10.63 15.28 8.85
N GLU A 326 -11.72 15.97 9.24
CA GLU A 326 -11.69 17.40 9.61
C GLU A 326 -12.07 17.64 11.09
N LYS A 327 -12.56 16.62 11.81
CA LYS A 327 -12.93 16.73 13.21
C LYS A 327 -11.81 16.31 14.13
N VAL A 328 -11.74 16.96 15.29
CA VAL A 328 -10.91 16.50 16.41
C VAL A 328 -11.46 15.16 16.88
N ARG A 329 -10.58 14.18 17.03
CA ARG A 329 -10.92 12.87 17.58
C ARG A 329 -11.21 12.97 19.07
N PRO A 330 -12.14 12.16 19.61
CA PRO A 330 -12.41 12.14 21.04
C PRO A 330 -11.18 11.67 21.83
N VAL A 331 -10.99 12.23 23.01
CA VAL A 331 -10.05 11.68 23.99
C VAL A 331 -10.66 10.40 24.53
N LEU A 332 -9.98 9.27 24.39
CA LEU A 332 -10.49 7.98 24.81
C LEU A 332 -9.64 7.32 25.91
N ILE A 333 -10.29 6.46 26.70
CA ILE A 333 -9.65 5.48 27.57
C ILE A 333 -10.03 4.08 27.09
N ASN A 334 -9.04 3.21 27.03
CA ASN A 334 -9.21 1.81 26.63
C ASN A 334 -9.12 0.92 27.88
N SER A 335 -9.97 -0.10 27.97
CA SER A 335 -10.06 -0.98 29.16
C SER A 335 -8.92 -1.99 29.26
N TRP A 336 -8.14 -2.23 28.20
CA TRP A 336 -7.16 -3.33 28.17
C TRP A 336 -6.17 -3.28 29.33
N GLU A 337 -5.41 -2.20 29.47
CA GLU A 337 -4.41 -2.08 30.53
C GLU A 337 -5.02 -1.93 31.95
N ALA A 338 -6.31 -1.63 32.03
CA ALA A 338 -7.01 -1.52 33.32
C ALA A 338 -7.48 -2.87 33.86
N CYS A 339 -7.99 -3.74 32.97
CA CYS A 339 -8.72 -4.95 33.37
C CYS A 339 -8.23 -6.23 32.68
N TYR A 340 -7.57 -6.14 31.52
CA TYR A 340 -7.31 -7.28 30.62
C TYR A 340 -8.60 -8.08 30.38
N PHE A 341 -8.60 -9.38 30.67
CA PHE A 341 -9.78 -10.26 30.53
C PHE A 341 -10.67 -10.31 31.79
N ASP A 342 -10.26 -9.72 32.92
CA ASP A 342 -10.98 -9.79 34.19
C ASP A 342 -11.84 -8.54 34.40
N PHE A 343 -13.04 -8.56 33.85
CA PHE A 343 -14.02 -7.46 33.96
C PHE A 343 -15.46 -7.95 33.83
N THR A 344 -16.38 -7.14 34.34
CA THR A 344 -17.81 -7.20 34.13
C THR A 344 -18.31 -5.93 33.43
N GLY A 345 -19.57 -5.89 33.02
CA GLY A 345 -20.17 -4.66 32.49
C GLY A 345 -20.18 -3.50 33.49
N GLU A 346 -20.28 -3.82 34.79
CA GLU A 346 -20.25 -2.79 35.86
C GLU A 346 -18.86 -2.17 36.02
N ASP A 347 -17.77 -2.95 35.87
CA ASP A 347 -16.41 -2.41 35.89
C ASP A 347 -16.17 -1.42 34.76
N ILE A 348 -16.68 -1.72 33.56
CA ILE A 348 -16.60 -0.83 32.39
C ILE A 348 -17.46 0.43 32.58
N TYR A 349 -18.64 0.29 33.19
CA TYR A 349 -19.48 1.44 33.54
C TYR A 349 -18.77 2.36 34.56
N HIS A 350 -18.15 1.82 35.61
CA HIS A 350 -17.39 2.60 36.58
C HIS A 350 -16.17 3.26 35.94
N LEU A 351 -15.51 2.61 35.01
CA LEU A 351 -14.41 3.23 34.23
C LEU A 351 -14.93 4.45 33.44
N ALA A 352 -16.13 4.35 32.85
CA ALA A 352 -16.77 5.45 32.13
C ALA A 352 -17.19 6.61 33.09
N GLU A 353 -17.66 6.32 34.30
CA GLU A 353 -17.96 7.36 35.31
C GLU A 353 -16.70 8.16 35.69
N GLN A 354 -15.59 7.46 35.98
CA GLN A 354 -14.31 8.10 36.26
C GLN A 354 -13.76 8.89 35.07
N ALA A 355 -13.89 8.33 33.85
CA ALA A 355 -13.48 8.98 32.63
C ALA A 355 -14.18 10.32 32.40
N LYS A 356 -15.50 10.37 32.64
CA LYS A 356 -16.31 11.60 32.57
C LYS A 356 -15.77 12.69 33.48
N ASP A 357 -15.48 12.34 34.73
CA ASP A 357 -15.01 13.30 35.73
C ASP A 357 -13.64 13.90 35.40
N LEU A 358 -12.85 13.16 34.57
CA LEU A 358 -11.54 13.57 34.07
C LEU A 358 -11.61 14.30 32.72
N GLY A 359 -12.80 14.46 32.14
CA GLY A 359 -12.99 15.08 30.83
C GLY A 359 -12.59 14.20 29.64
N ILE A 360 -12.61 12.88 29.81
CA ILE A 360 -12.40 11.89 28.73
C ILE A 360 -13.74 11.68 28.02
N ASP A 361 -13.74 11.72 26.69
CA ASP A 361 -14.94 11.73 25.84
C ASP A 361 -15.50 10.33 25.56
N MET A 362 -14.66 9.28 25.65
CA MET A 362 -15.00 7.94 25.18
C MET A 362 -14.34 6.84 26.03
N VAL A 363 -15.06 5.77 26.31
CA VAL A 363 -14.54 4.51 26.81
C VAL A 363 -14.57 3.46 25.70
N VAL A 364 -13.47 2.69 25.58
CA VAL A 364 -13.35 1.60 24.62
C VAL A 364 -13.24 0.28 25.37
N LEU A 365 -14.21 -0.61 25.15
CA LEU A 365 -14.16 -1.99 25.65
C LEU A 365 -13.28 -2.82 24.72
N ASP A 366 -12.12 -3.23 25.22
CA ASP A 366 -11.11 -4.00 24.48
C ASP A 366 -11.42 -5.50 24.51
N ASP A 367 -10.44 -6.36 24.22
CA ASP A 367 -10.56 -7.81 24.08
C ASP A 367 -11.25 -8.49 25.28
N GLY A 368 -12.04 -9.54 25.02
CA GLY A 368 -12.64 -10.39 26.06
C GLY A 368 -14.14 -10.23 26.28
N TRP A 369 -14.86 -9.42 25.48
CA TRP A 369 -16.31 -9.17 25.63
C TRP A 369 -17.21 -10.21 24.94
N PHE A 370 -16.64 -11.14 24.16
CA PHE A 370 -17.34 -12.02 23.22
C PHE A 370 -17.05 -13.51 23.46
N GLY A 371 -17.93 -14.38 23.00
CA GLY A 371 -17.76 -15.83 23.01
C GLY A 371 -17.31 -16.39 24.37
N SER A 372 -16.38 -17.33 24.33
CA SER A 372 -15.69 -17.89 25.50
C SER A 372 -14.36 -17.20 25.81
N ARG A 373 -14.16 -15.98 25.35
CA ARG A 373 -12.90 -15.22 25.40
C ARG A 373 -12.55 -14.75 26.81
N ASN A 374 -11.90 -15.59 27.61
CA ASN A 374 -11.40 -15.25 28.95
C ASN A 374 -9.87 -15.26 29.04
N ASP A 375 -9.21 -15.62 27.96
CA ASP A 375 -7.75 -15.58 27.76
C ASP A 375 -7.45 -15.50 26.25
N ASP A 376 -6.19 -15.52 25.87
CA ASP A 376 -5.78 -15.42 24.45
C ASP A 376 -5.75 -16.78 23.71
N ASN A 377 -6.24 -17.87 24.30
CA ASN A 377 -6.21 -19.20 23.70
C ASN A 377 -7.53 -19.61 23.04
N SER A 378 -8.64 -18.95 23.39
CA SER A 378 -9.99 -19.36 22.99
C SER A 378 -10.87 -18.21 22.51
N GLY A 379 -11.94 -18.53 21.80
CA GLY A 379 -13.06 -17.67 21.43
C GLY A 379 -12.80 -16.66 20.31
N LEU A 380 -11.58 -16.47 19.85
CA LEU A 380 -11.31 -15.50 18.76
C LEU A 380 -11.92 -16.00 17.44
N GLY A 381 -12.73 -15.16 16.82
CA GLY A 381 -13.56 -15.48 15.65
C GLY A 381 -15.05 -15.57 15.98
N ASP A 382 -15.42 -15.75 17.25
CA ASP A 382 -16.82 -15.88 17.71
C ASP A 382 -17.36 -14.51 18.16
N TRP A 383 -17.65 -13.61 17.21
CA TRP A 383 -18.07 -12.24 17.51
C TRP A 383 -19.53 -12.18 18.00
N LYS A 384 -19.79 -12.82 19.13
CA LYS A 384 -21.06 -12.85 19.83
C LYS A 384 -20.88 -12.38 21.26
N VAL A 385 -21.66 -11.39 21.68
CA VAL A 385 -21.58 -10.80 23.03
C VAL A 385 -21.72 -11.87 24.11
N ASN A 386 -20.81 -11.86 25.08
CA ASN A 386 -20.90 -12.69 26.29
C ASN A 386 -21.68 -11.96 27.38
N GLU A 387 -23.02 -12.10 27.35
CA GLU A 387 -23.92 -11.45 28.31
C GLU A 387 -23.74 -11.94 29.74
N GLU A 388 -23.29 -13.18 29.94
CA GLU A 388 -22.97 -13.72 31.27
C GLU A 388 -21.79 -12.96 31.89
N LYS A 389 -20.72 -12.77 31.13
CA LYS A 389 -19.55 -12.01 31.56
C LYS A 389 -19.86 -10.55 31.79
N LEU A 390 -20.62 -9.92 30.90
CA LEU A 390 -21.05 -8.53 31.07
C LEU A 390 -22.09 -8.37 32.18
N GLN A 391 -22.69 -9.45 32.66
CA GLN A 391 -23.82 -9.46 33.61
C GLN A 391 -25.02 -8.64 33.10
N GLY A 392 -25.23 -8.63 31.79
CA GLY A 392 -26.29 -7.89 31.12
C GLY A 392 -26.06 -7.80 29.62
N SER A 393 -26.95 -7.09 28.92
CA SER A 393 -26.82 -6.89 27.49
C SER A 393 -25.78 -5.79 27.16
N LEU A 394 -25.11 -5.90 26.02
CA LEU A 394 -24.21 -4.85 25.52
C LEU A 394 -24.97 -3.54 25.27
N GLY A 395 -26.20 -3.61 24.72
CA GLY A 395 -27.04 -2.44 24.47
C GLY A 395 -27.40 -1.65 25.71
N ASP A 396 -27.70 -2.33 26.84
CA ASP A 396 -27.97 -1.68 28.11
C ASP A 396 -26.72 -1.00 28.66
N LEU A 397 -25.56 -1.66 28.60
CA LEU A 397 -24.29 -1.09 29.02
C LEU A 397 -23.96 0.19 28.22
N ILE A 398 -24.07 0.14 26.90
CA ILE A 398 -23.87 1.30 26.00
C ILE A 398 -24.81 2.44 26.38
N SER A 399 -26.10 2.13 26.58
CA SER A 399 -27.12 3.12 26.91
C SER A 399 -26.82 3.83 28.24
N ARG A 400 -26.40 3.08 29.26
CA ARG A 400 -25.98 3.61 30.57
C ARG A 400 -24.77 4.53 30.44
N ILE A 401 -23.74 4.12 29.67
CA ILE A 401 -22.52 4.90 29.42
C ILE A 401 -22.85 6.18 28.65
N ASN A 402 -23.69 6.10 27.61
CA ASN A 402 -24.12 7.26 26.84
C ASN A 402 -24.93 8.25 27.69
N ALA A 403 -25.72 7.75 28.67
CA ALA A 403 -26.44 8.60 29.61
C ALA A 403 -25.52 9.44 30.50
N LEU A 404 -24.26 9.03 30.73
CA LEU A 404 -23.24 9.82 31.37
C LEU A 404 -22.70 10.97 30.50
N GLY A 405 -22.98 10.95 29.19
CA GLY A 405 -22.39 11.83 28.17
C GLY A 405 -21.06 11.33 27.64
N VAL A 406 -20.69 10.08 27.93
CA VAL A 406 -19.48 9.40 27.44
C VAL A 406 -19.83 8.53 26.24
N LYS A 407 -19.02 8.58 25.19
CA LYS A 407 -19.14 7.75 24.00
C LYS A 407 -18.63 6.34 24.27
N PHE A 408 -19.05 5.40 23.42
CA PHE A 408 -18.64 4.00 23.51
C PHE A 408 -17.92 3.52 22.26
N GLY A 409 -16.85 2.78 22.45
CA GLY A 409 -16.09 2.10 21.41
C GLY A 409 -15.88 0.62 21.75
N LEU A 410 -15.58 -0.17 20.72
CA LEU A 410 -15.45 -1.62 20.84
C LEU A 410 -14.23 -2.13 20.04
N TRP A 411 -13.56 -3.14 20.57
CA TRP A 411 -12.42 -3.80 19.94
C TRP A 411 -12.86 -5.03 19.13
N PHE A 412 -12.22 -5.23 17.97
CA PHE A 412 -12.30 -6.44 17.16
C PHE A 412 -10.92 -6.83 16.64
N GLU A 413 -10.69 -8.12 16.45
CA GLU A 413 -9.55 -8.68 15.70
C GLU A 413 -10.10 -9.62 14.61
N PRO A 414 -10.76 -9.08 13.59
CA PRO A 414 -11.64 -9.85 12.71
C PRO A 414 -10.91 -10.76 11.71
N GLU A 415 -9.61 -10.56 11.53
CA GLU A 415 -8.77 -11.34 10.62
C GLU A 415 -8.24 -12.63 11.25
N MET A 416 -8.47 -12.86 12.55
CA MET A 416 -7.87 -13.94 13.32
C MET A 416 -8.90 -14.89 13.89
N VAL A 417 -8.44 -16.13 14.18
CA VAL A 417 -9.26 -17.18 14.75
C VAL A 417 -8.43 -18.05 15.70
N ASN A 418 -9.02 -18.52 16.79
CA ASN A 418 -8.44 -19.58 17.61
C ASN A 418 -8.95 -20.94 17.15
N GLU A 419 -8.13 -21.99 17.31
CA GLU A 419 -8.60 -23.37 17.12
C GLU A 419 -9.71 -23.74 18.12
N ASP A 420 -9.68 -23.15 19.32
CA ASP A 420 -10.74 -23.25 20.30
C ASP A 420 -11.74 -22.10 20.15
N SER A 421 -12.47 -22.11 19.04
CA SER A 421 -13.62 -21.25 18.74
C SER A 421 -14.69 -22.05 18.01
N ASP A 422 -15.94 -21.60 18.07
CA ASP A 422 -17.04 -22.23 17.33
C ASP A 422 -16.83 -22.05 15.83
N LEU A 423 -16.39 -20.87 15.40
CA LEU A 423 -16.07 -20.60 13.99
C LEU A 423 -15.06 -21.60 13.42
N TYR A 424 -13.96 -21.87 14.13
CA TYR A 424 -12.96 -22.82 13.63
C TYR A 424 -13.47 -24.26 13.64
N ARG A 425 -14.29 -24.65 14.63
CA ARG A 425 -14.91 -25.99 14.66
C ARG A 425 -15.87 -26.22 13.51
N GLU A 426 -16.59 -25.18 13.09
CA GLU A 426 -17.51 -25.23 11.96
C GLU A 426 -16.79 -25.14 10.61
N HIS A 427 -15.75 -24.31 10.53
CA HIS A 427 -15.03 -24.00 9.30
C HIS A 427 -13.50 -24.02 9.49
N PRO A 428 -12.90 -25.20 9.76
CA PRO A 428 -11.44 -25.28 9.91
C PRO A 428 -10.68 -24.96 8.60
N ASP A 429 -11.35 -25.09 7.46
CA ASP A 429 -10.85 -24.77 6.13
C ASP A 429 -10.78 -23.25 5.85
N TRP A 430 -11.36 -22.42 6.71
CA TRP A 430 -11.28 -20.96 6.58
C TRP A 430 -10.00 -20.36 7.14
N ALA A 431 -9.20 -21.13 7.84
CA ALA A 431 -7.89 -20.69 8.27
C ALA A 431 -6.84 -20.88 7.17
N ILE A 432 -5.97 -19.88 6.98
CA ILE A 432 -4.80 -20.01 6.10
C ILE A 432 -3.87 -21.06 6.69
N GLN A 433 -3.71 -22.18 5.99
CA GLN A 433 -2.86 -23.29 6.40
C GLN A 433 -2.44 -24.15 5.21
N ILE A 434 -1.25 -24.72 5.29
CA ILE A 434 -0.76 -25.65 4.26
C ILE A 434 -1.27 -27.07 4.60
N PRO A 435 -2.01 -27.73 3.69
CA PRO A 435 -2.53 -29.07 3.94
C PRO A 435 -1.45 -30.06 4.41
N GLY A 436 -1.73 -30.79 5.48
CA GLY A 436 -0.83 -31.80 6.06
C GLY A 436 0.32 -31.22 6.90
N ARG A 437 0.42 -29.91 7.08
CA ARG A 437 1.36 -29.25 8.00
C ARG A 437 0.64 -28.71 9.23
N LYS A 438 1.33 -28.71 10.38
CA LYS A 438 0.84 -28.00 11.56
C LYS A 438 1.04 -26.49 11.32
N PRO A 439 0.02 -25.66 11.47
CA PRO A 439 0.14 -24.23 11.25
C PRO A 439 1.04 -23.57 12.29
N VAL A 440 1.77 -22.55 11.87
CA VAL A 440 2.52 -21.67 12.78
C VAL A 440 1.53 -20.76 13.49
N LYS A 441 1.60 -20.69 14.81
CA LYS A 441 0.78 -19.78 15.63
C LYS A 441 1.57 -18.54 16.02
N GLY A 442 0.91 -17.40 15.99
CA GLY A 442 1.35 -16.16 16.61
C GLY A 442 0.30 -15.73 17.63
N ARG A 443 0.67 -15.47 18.89
CA ARG A 443 -0.28 -15.19 19.99
C ARG A 443 -1.43 -16.21 20.10
N ASN A 444 -1.13 -17.50 19.92
CA ASN A 444 -2.11 -18.60 19.92
C ASN A 444 -3.20 -18.53 18.82
N GLN A 445 -3.01 -17.69 17.82
CA GLN A 445 -3.99 -17.41 16.77
C GLN A 445 -3.57 -18.02 15.43
N LEU A 446 -4.57 -18.34 14.61
CA LEU A 446 -4.50 -18.58 13.18
C LEU A 446 -5.07 -17.38 12.43
N ILE A 447 -4.92 -17.37 11.10
CA ILE A 447 -5.38 -16.29 10.23
C ILE A 447 -6.56 -16.81 9.41
N LEU A 448 -7.65 -16.06 9.36
CA LEU A 448 -8.76 -16.32 8.44
C LEU A 448 -8.37 -16.00 7.00
N ASP A 449 -8.79 -16.81 6.06
CA ASP A 449 -8.51 -16.64 4.65
C ASP A 449 -9.42 -15.57 4.01
N PHE A 450 -9.04 -14.31 4.20
CA PHE A 450 -9.76 -13.17 3.62
C PHE A 450 -9.60 -13.06 2.09
N SER A 451 -8.84 -13.94 1.45
CA SER A 451 -8.89 -14.06 -0.01
C SER A 451 -10.21 -14.66 -0.49
N ARG A 452 -10.95 -15.34 0.41
CA ARG A 452 -12.23 -16.00 0.15
C ARG A 452 -13.40 -15.07 0.55
N LYS A 453 -14.30 -14.87 -0.41
CA LYS A 453 -15.41 -13.93 -0.24
C LYS A 453 -16.42 -14.36 0.84
N GLU A 454 -16.65 -15.67 0.99
CA GLU A 454 -17.55 -16.20 2.02
C GLU A 454 -17.00 -15.93 3.43
N VAL A 455 -15.68 -15.98 3.63
CA VAL A 455 -15.05 -15.67 4.92
C VAL A 455 -15.24 -14.19 5.27
N VAL A 456 -14.95 -13.30 4.32
CA VAL A 456 -15.18 -11.85 4.48
C VAL A 456 -16.63 -11.55 4.79
N ASN A 457 -17.58 -12.19 4.09
CA ASN A 457 -19.02 -11.99 4.32
C ASN A 457 -19.44 -12.43 5.72
N ALA A 458 -19.03 -13.62 6.16
CA ALA A 458 -19.40 -14.14 7.47
C ALA A 458 -18.88 -13.28 8.62
N VAL A 459 -17.63 -12.82 8.53
CA VAL A 459 -17.03 -11.92 9.53
C VAL A 459 -17.75 -10.57 9.53
N TYR A 460 -18.05 -10.02 8.35
CA TYR A 460 -18.78 -8.77 8.22
C TYR A 460 -20.20 -8.86 8.86
N GLU A 461 -20.92 -9.93 8.59
CA GLU A 461 -22.26 -10.14 9.16
C GLU A 461 -22.24 -10.23 10.69
N GLN A 462 -21.25 -10.93 11.26
CA GLN A 462 -21.08 -10.98 12.71
C GLN A 462 -20.78 -9.59 13.29
N MET A 463 -19.88 -8.81 12.66
CA MET A 463 -19.56 -7.45 13.11
C MET A 463 -20.80 -6.55 13.07
N CYS A 464 -21.60 -6.58 11.99
CA CYS A 464 -22.82 -5.80 11.88
C CYS A 464 -23.84 -6.15 12.99
N GLN A 465 -24.02 -7.44 13.28
CA GLN A 465 -24.93 -7.89 14.36
C GLN A 465 -24.55 -7.31 15.72
N VAL A 466 -23.27 -7.07 15.96
CA VAL A 466 -22.78 -6.45 17.20
C VAL A 466 -22.93 -4.92 17.13
N LEU A 467 -22.56 -4.30 16.02
CA LEU A 467 -22.63 -2.85 15.85
C LEU A 467 -24.08 -2.33 15.93
N ASP A 468 -25.05 -3.13 15.54
CA ASP A 468 -26.48 -2.80 15.59
C ASP A 468 -27.08 -2.87 17.01
N GLN A 469 -26.32 -3.37 18.02
CA GLN A 469 -26.86 -3.49 19.40
C GLN A 469 -26.91 -2.18 20.17
N GLY A 470 -26.23 -1.12 19.71
CA GLY A 470 -26.23 0.17 20.40
C GLY A 470 -25.43 1.24 19.67
N ASN A 471 -25.35 2.42 20.27
CA ASN A 471 -24.57 3.52 19.72
C ASN A 471 -23.06 3.30 19.92
N ILE A 472 -22.45 2.53 19.03
CA ILE A 472 -20.99 2.29 18.99
C ILE A 472 -20.40 3.28 17.99
N GLU A 473 -19.63 4.27 18.48
CA GLU A 473 -19.07 5.35 17.66
C GLU A 473 -17.63 5.09 17.22
N TYR A 474 -16.99 4.01 17.71
CA TYR A 474 -15.58 3.70 17.46
C TYR A 474 -15.35 2.20 17.44
N VAL A 475 -14.54 1.76 16.49
CA VAL A 475 -14.01 0.40 16.43
C VAL A 475 -12.48 0.44 16.40
N LYS A 476 -11.86 -0.25 17.35
CA LYS A 476 -10.45 -0.60 17.29
C LYS A 476 -10.33 -1.93 16.54
N TRP A 477 -9.88 -1.85 15.29
CA TRP A 477 -9.55 -3.03 14.48
C TRP A 477 -8.11 -3.42 14.76
N ASP A 478 -7.92 -4.59 15.35
CA ASP A 478 -6.58 -5.10 15.67
C ASP A 478 -6.18 -6.25 14.74
N MET A 479 -4.87 -6.50 14.66
CA MET A 479 -4.25 -7.64 14.00
C MET A 479 -2.93 -7.97 14.68
N ASN A 480 -2.90 -8.97 15.55
CA ASN A 480 -1.79 -9.19 16.46
C ASN A 480 -0.78 -10.25 15.98
N ARG A 481 -0.84 -10.65 14.73
CA ARG A 481 0.16 -11.54 14.13
C ARG A 481 0.35 -11.26 12.65
N GLN A 482 1.42 -11.80 12.09
CA GLN A 482 1.77 -11.68 10.67
C GLN A 482 1.39 -12.94 9.91
N LEU A 483 1.25 -12.85 8.59
CA LEU A 483 0.89 -13.98 7.76
C LEU A 483 2.05 -14.98 7.67
N THR A 484 1.71 -16.24 7.89
CA THR A 484 2.57 -17.42 7.71
C THR A 484 1.77 -18.48 6.96
N ASP A 485 2.38 -19.62 6.66
CA ASP A 485 1.70 -20.82 6.15
C ASP A 485 0.80 -20.55 4.94
N LEU A 486 1.37 -19.95 3.88
CA LEU A 486 0.62 -19.60 2.68
C LEU A 486 -0.03 -20.81 2.02
N GLY A 487 -1.23 -21.12 2.43
CA GLY A 487 -2.07 -22.15 1.88
C GLY A 487 -3.53 -21.77 2.00
N SER A 488 -4.24 -21.86 0.90
CA SER A 488 -5.67 -21.61 0.77
C SER A 488 -6.30 -22.75 -0.02
N GLU A 489 -7.53 -23.11 0.31
CA GLU A 489 -8.26 -24.09 -0.49
C GLU A 489 -8.72 -23.53 -1.85
N GLU A 490 -8.81 -22.22 -1.98
CA GLU A 490 -9.16 -21.58 -3.25
C GLU A 490 -7.93 -21.21 -4.08
N PHE A 491 -6.86 -20.71 -3.42
CA PHE A 491 -5.64 -20.26 -4.09
C PHE A 491 -4.50 -21.26 -3.88
N TYR A 492 -4.46 -22.29 -4.74
CA TYR A 492 -3.43 -23.35 -4.73
C TYR A 492 -2.85 -23.57 -6.12
N GLY A 493 -1.80 -24.39 -6.22
CA GLY A 493 -1.11 -24.69 -7.47
C GLY A 493 -0.57 -23.40 -8.13
N ASP A 494 -0.95 -23.14 -9.36
CA ASP A 494 -0.52 -21.95 -10.12
C ASP A 494 -0.97 -20.64 -9.48
N ARG A 495 -2.05 -20.66 -8.70
CA ARG A 495 -2.65 -19.49 -8.08
C ARG A 495 -2.18 -19.21 -6.65
N ALA A 496 -1.33 -20.06 -6.09
CA ALA A 496 -0.86 -19.89 -4.70
C ALA A 496 -0.15 -18.56 -4.46
N GLY A 497 0.54 -18.02 -5.47
CA GLY A 497 1.21 -16.73 -5.40
C GLY A 497 0.31 -15.49 -5.43
N GLU A 498 -1.02 -15.67 -5.61
CA GLU A 498 -2.01 -14.58 -5.52
C GLU A 498 -2.40 -14.29 -4.06
N LEU A 499 -2.22 -15.26 -3.15
CA LEU A 499 -2.85 -15.30 -1.83
C LEU A 499 -2.59 -14.03 -1.00
N TYR A 500 -1.35 -13.57 -0.91
CA TYR A 500 -1.03 -12.36 -0.14
C TYR A 500 -1.77 -11.13 -0.64
N HIS A 501 -1.81 -10.96 -1.96
CA HIS A 501 -2.51 -9.80 -2.55
C HIS A 501 -4.02 -9.92 -2.37
N ARG A 502 -4.59 -11.11 -2.63
CA ARG A 502 -6.02 -11.39 -2.47
C ARG A 502 -6.48 -11.20 -1.03
N TYR A 503 -5.68 -11.64 -0.07
CA TYR A 503 -5.95 -11.41 1.35
C TYR A 503 -6.10 -9.91 1.67
N VAL A 504 -5.16 -9.09 1.21
CA VAL A 504 -5.20 -7.64 1.44
C VAL A 504 -6.44 -7.01 0.79
N LEU A 505 -6.82 -7.46 -0.42
CA LEU A 505 -8.06 -7.00 -1.07
C LEU A 505 -9.31 -7.35 -0.24
N GLY A 506 -9.34 -8.53 0.39
CA GLY A 506 -10.43 -8.91 1.30
C GLY A 506 -10.50 -8.04 2.56
N VAL A 507 -9.34 -7.70 3.14
CA VAL A 507 -9.28 -6.74 4.26
C VAL A 507 -9.84 -5.38 3.84
N TYR A 508 -9.45 -4.88 2.67
CA TYR A 508 -9.95 -3.62 2.15
C TYR A 508 -11.46 -3.68 1.84
N GLU A 509 -11.95 -4.79 1.27
CA GLU A 509 -13.39 -4.97 1.01
C GLU A 509 -14.20 -4.88 2.32
N LEU A 510 -13.75 -5.55 3.37
CA LEU A 510 -14.45 -5.52 4.65
C LEU A 510 -14.42 -4.12 5.29
N GLN A 511 -13.27 -3.45 5.29
CA GLN A 511 -13.15 -2.08 5.80
C GLN A 511 -13.99 -1.10 4.98
N GLU A 512 -14.00 -1.21 3.64
CA GLU A 512 -14.85 -0.36 2.77
C GLU A 512 -16.31 -0.50 3.10
N ARG A 513 -16.80 -1.73 3.29
CA ARG A 513 -18.20 -1.99 3.69
C ARG A 513 -18.51 -1.37 5.04
N LEU A 514 -17.64 -1.53 6.03
CA LEU A 514 -17.86 -0.95 7.37
C LEU A 514 -17.96 0.58 7.32
N VAL A 515 -17.02 1.27 6.65
CA VAL A 515 -17.05 2.74 6.61
C VAL A 515 -18.15 3.29 5.71
N THR A 516 -18.69 2.48 4.80
CA THR A 516 -19.83 2.83 3.94
C THR A 516 -21.16 2.68 4.70
N ASP A 517 -21.34 1.54 5.37
CA ASP A 517 -22.60 1.22 6.05
C ASP A 517 -22.71 1.90 7.43
N PHE A 518 -21.56 2.19 8.05
CA PHE A 518 -21.45 2.94 9.31
C PHE A 518 -20.63 4.23 9.12
N PRO A 519 -21.11 5.24 8.39
CA PRO A 519 -20.34 6.43 8.00
C PRO A 519 -19.95 7.33 9.16
N ASP A 520 -20.55 7.14 10.32
CA ASP A 520 -20.26 7.87 11.55
C ASP A 520 -19.25 7.16 12.45
N LEU A 521 -18.87 5.95 12.12
CA LEU A 521 -17.91 5.15 12.87
C LEU A 521 -16.48 5.73 12.73
N LEU A 522 -15.79 5.87 13.84
CA LEU A 522 -14.34 6.11 13.85
C LEU A 522 -13.63 4.77 13.89
N LEU A 523 -12.95 4.41 12.82
CA LEU A 523 -12.16 3.19 12.72
C LEU A 523 -10.69 3.48 13.07
N GLU A 524 -10.15 2.76 14.04
CA GLU A 524 -8.72 2.73 14.35
C GLU A 524 -8.11 1.42 13.85
N ASN A 525 -7.03 1.48 13.08
CA ASN A 525 -6.25 0.32 12.68
C ASN A 525 -5.07 0.12 13.63
N CYS A 526 -5.21 -0.82 14.57
CA CYS A 526 -4.13 -1.37 15.38
C CYS A 526 -3.55 -2.62 14.69
N SER A 527 -2.31 -2.94 14.95
CA SER A 527 -1.67 -4.16 14.46
C SER A 527 -0.52 -4.54 15.41
N GLY A 528 -0.87 -4.93 16.63
CA GLY A 528 0.09 -5.02 17.71
C GLY A 528 0.85 -3.69 17.88
N GLY A 529 0.13 -2.57 17.96
CA GLY A 529 0.65 -1.22 17.80
C GLY A 529 0.62 -0.76 16.33
N GLY A 530 1.70 -0.14 15.87
CA GLY A 530 1.76 0.56 14.59
C GLY A 530 2.25 -0.24 13.39
N ALA A 531 2.12 -1.57 13.33
CA ALA A 531 2.64 -2.36 12.22
C ALA A 531 2.05 -1.99 10.87
N ARG A 532 0.76 -1.67 10.83
CA ARG A 532 0.07 -1.26 9.60
C ARG A 532 -0.27 0.23 9.54
N PHE A 533 0.48 1.07 10.22
CA PHE A 533 0.35 2.51 10.03
C PHE A 533 1.01 2.91 8.70
N ASP A 534 0.24 2.81 7.63
CA ASP A 534 0.63 3.07 6.26
C ASP A 534 -0.48 3.84 5.50
N ALA A 535 -0.15 4.33 4.31
CA ALA A 535 -1.08 5.12 3.52
C ALA A 535 -2.32 4.31 3.05
N GLY A 536 -2.20 2.99 2.91
CA GLY A 536 -3.34 2.13 2.56
C GLY A 536 -4.40 2.11 3.66
N MET A 537 -3.99 1.89 4.92
CA MET A 537 -4.91 1.88 6.07
C MET A 537 -5.48 3.27 6.36
N LEU A 538 -4.72 4.35 6.16
CA LEU A 538 -5.20 5.72 6.35
C LEU A 538 -6.33 6.12 5.40
N TYR A 539 -6.61 5.33 4.37
CA TYR A 539 -7.77 5.53 3.48
C TYR A 539 -9.09 5.18 4.17
N TYR A 540 -9.06 4.26 5.13
CA TYR A 540 -10.24 3.74 5.83
C TYR A 540 -10.37 4.27 7.28
N SER A 541 -9.25 4.72 7.94
CA SER A 541 -9.19 5.02 9.38
C SER A 541 -8.68 6.42 9.72
#